data_75aa5f307a789851993f0d3abf465d34
#
_entry.id   75aa5f307a789851993f0d3abf465d34
#
_cell.length_a   1.000
_cell.length_b   1.000
_cell.length_c   1.000
_cell.angle_alpha   90.00
_cell.angle_beta   90.00
_cell.angle_gamma   90.00
#
_symmetry.space_group_name_H-M   'P 1'
#
loop_
_entity.id
_entity.type
_entity.pdbx_description
1 polymer ?
#
loop_
_entity_poly.entity_id
_entity_poly.type
_entity_poly.pdbx_seq_one_letter_code
_entity_poly.pdbx_strand_id
1 'polypeptide(L)'
;MVVLVLFILFVINFGLFKLGIKNYGLGKLKLGKHENKVFYGINLVIAIIVGILLQQIIIQNAIPKQMILVMGIVIGGIVGGLYAMIHAHASIYMKADQIISATALNLFAPAFAIFTARFIQRGQQIPFNSSFMIQKVPVLGDIPVIGDLFFTRVFLSFYIGLALLALIWLIVYKSKFGLRLRACGENPHAADSLGINIYKLRFKAVTLSGVFAGMGGVIFVISTSTEFNVTVAGFGFLAIAVLIFGNWRPSGIIFAALFFGFMKTLAASYTTIPFLDNLGLQKEYYELIPYIATIIILAFFSKNSRAPKALGQIYDQGKR
;
A
#
# COMPACT_ATOMS: atom_id res chain seq x y z
N MET A 1 -15.99 -4.72 -4.96
CA MET A 1 -16.19 -4.80 -3.49
C MET A 1 -16.53 -6.21 -3.01
N VAL A 2 -17.54 -6.88 -3.58
CA VAL A 2 -17.93 -8.27 -3.20
C VAL A 2 -16.75 -9.26 -3.34
N VAL A 3 -16.04 -9.27 -4.47
CA VAL A 3 -14.90 -10.17 -4.70
C VAL A 3 -13.75 -9.91 -3.71
N LEU A 4 -13.54 -8.65 -3.33
CA LEU A 4 -12.53 -8.26 -2.36
C LEU A 4 -12.88 -8.76 -0.95
N VAL A 5 -14.14 -8.65 -0.55
CA VAL A 5 -14.65 -9.20 0.72
C VAL A 5 -14.57 -10.73 0.70
N LEU A 6 -14.89 -11.37 -0.42
CA LEU A 6 -14.76 -12.80 -0.62
C LEU A 6 -13.32 -13.28 -0.46
N PHE A 7 -12.37 -12.57 -1.08
CA PHE A 7 -10.95 -12.87 -0.98
C PHE A 7 -10.43 -12.69 0.45
N ILE A 8 -10.82 -11.60 1.13
CA ILE A 8 -10.45 -11.32 2.52
C ILE A 8 -10.98 -12.42 3.46
N LEU A 9 -12.26 -12.79 3.34
CA LEU A 9 -12.85 -13.83 4.18
C LEU A 9 -12.23 -15.21 3.89
N PHE A 10 -11.92 -15.51 2.65
CA PHE A 10 -11.21 -16.74 2.27
C PHE A 10 -9.82 -16.81 2.92
N VAL A 11 -9.04 -15.70 2.87
CA VAL A 11 -7.69 -15.67 3.42
C VAL A 11 -7.69 -15.63 4.95
N ILE A 12 -8.63 -14.92 5.58
CA ILE A 12 -8.79 -14.94 7.04
C ILE A 12 -9.11 -16.37 7.50
N ASN A 13 -10.06 -17.04 6.86
CA ASN A 13 -10.39 -18.44 7.20
C ASN A 13 -9.24 -19.40 6.94
N PHE A 14 -8.49 -19.23 5.86
CA PHE A 14 -7.29 -20.01 5.58
C PHE A 14 -6.20 -19.78 6.64
N GLY A 15 -5.99 -18.52 7.05
CA GLY A 15 -5.05 -18.16 8.11
C GLY A 15 -5.45 -18.73 9.47
N LEU A 16 -6.73 -18.65 9.85
CA LEU A 16 -7.27 -19.20 11.08
C LEU A 16 -7.19 -20.73 11.12
N PHE A 17 -7.44 -21.39 10.00
CA PHE A 17 -7.28 -22.84 9.87
C PHE A 17 -5.82 -23.28 10.08
N LYS A 18 -4.84 -22.56 9.53
CA LYS A 18 -3.42 -22.86 9.69
C LYS A 18 -2.90 -22.57 11.10
N LEU A 19 -3.54 -21.63 11.84
CA LEU A 19 -3.24 -21.31 13.24
C LEU A 19 -3.84 -22.30 14.24
N GLY A 20 -4.54 -23.36 13.77
CA GLY A 20 -5.10 -24.39 14.65
C GLY A 20 -6.27 -23.94 15.51
N ILE A 21 -6.89 -22.78 15.21
CA ILE A 21 -8.08 -22.31 15.90
C ILE A 21 -9.30 -23.10 15.38
N LYS A 22 -9.44 -24.32 15.84
CA LYS A 22 -10.52 -25.26 15.47
C LYS A 22 -11.90 -24.94 16.03
N ASN A 23 -12.06 -23.87 16.80
CA ASN A 23 -13.24 -23.68 17.67
C ASN A 23 -14.05 -22.43 17.40
N TYR A 24 -14.45 -22.16 16.16
CA TYR A 24 -15.56 -21.23 15.95
C TYR A 24 -16.79 -21.99 15.45
N GLY A 25 -17.69 -22.26 16.37
CA GLY A 25 -19.13 -22.48 16.17
C GLY A 25 -19.61 -23.76 15.46
N LEU A 26 -18.82 -24.43 14.64
CA LEU A 26 -19.21 -25.61 13.86
C LEU A 26 -18.44 -26.89 14.23
N GLY A 27 -17.71 -26.88 15.33
CA GLY A 27 -16.82 -27.96 15.78
C GLY A 27 -17.50 -29.26 16.25
N LYS A 28 -18.81 -29.43 16.07
CA LYS A 28 -19.53 -30.68 16.44
C LYS A 28 -19.94 -31.56 15.26
N LEU A 29 -19.71 -31.12 14.02
CA LEU A 29 -19.95 -31.97 12.85
C LEU A 29 -18.70 -32.78 12.54
N LYS A 30 -18.66 -34.01 12.98
CA LYS A 30 -17.66 -35.03 12.56
C LYS A 30 -17.85 -35.37 11.07
N LEU A 31 -17.28 -34.59 10.20
CA LEU A 31 -17.23 -34.82 8.76
C LEU A 31 -15.81 -35.28 8.42
N GLY A 32 -15.67 -36.47 7.80
CA GLY A 32 -14.41 -37.11 7.51
C GLY A 32 -13.52 -36.37 6.50
N LYS A 33 -12.68 -37.10 5.74
CA LYS A 33 -11.66 -36.53 4.80
C LYS A 33 -12.15 -35.43 3.82
N HIS A 34 -13.47 -35.17 3.73
CA HIS A 34 -14.11 -34.10 2.97
C HIS A 34 -14.35 -32.79 3.78
N GLU A 35 -14.02 -32.75 5.08
CA GLU A 35 -14.25 -31.59 5.97
C GLU A 35 -13.73 -30.28 5.39
N ASN A 36 -12.54 -30.31 4.79
CA ASN A 36 -11.92 -29.10 4.26
C ASN A 36 -12.71 -28.48 3.09
N LYS A 37 -13.21 -29.32 2.18
CA LYS A 37 -13.95 -28.83 0.99
C LYS A 37 -15.31 -28.25 1.37
N VAL A 38 -16.03 -28.89 2.29
CA VAL A 38 -17.33 -28.43 2.79
C VAL A 38 -17.17 -27.14 3.60
N PHE A 39 -16.13 -27.06 4.46
CA PHE A 39 -15.82 -25.87 5.23
C PHE A 39 -15.49 -24.67 4.32
N TYR A 40 -14.67 -24.85 3.29
CA TYR A 40 -14.37 -23.80 2.31
C TYR A 40 -15.60 -23.41 1.49
N GLY A 41 -16.45 -24.36 1.12
CA GLY A 41 -17.70 -24.07 0.43
C GLY A 41 -18.66 -23.22 1.27
N ILE A 42 -18.86 -23.58 2.54
CA ILE A 42 -19.71 -22.81 3.46
C ILE A 42 -19.16 -21.38 3.69
N ASN A 43 -17.86 -21.24 3.89
CA ASN A 43 -17.23 -19.92 4.06
C ASN A 43 -17.34 -19.07 2.80
N LEU A 44 -17.21 -19.66 1.61
CA LEU A 44 -17.42 -18.96 0.36
C LEU A 44 -18.86 -18.46 0.23
N VAL A 45 -19.85 -19.29 0.56
CA VAL A 45 -21.27 -18.92 0.56
C VAL A 45 -21.56 -17.80 1.57
N ILE A 46 -21.05 -17.92 2.79
CA ILE A 46 -21.20 -16.85 3.82
C ILE A 46 -20.54 -15.56 3.33
N ALA A 47 -19.38 -15.64 2.72
CA ALA A 47 -18.68 -14.48 2.16
C ALA A 47 -19.47 -13.81 1.04
N ILE A 48 -20.10 -14.58 0.16
CA ILE A 48 -21.00 -14.05 -0.89
C ILE A 48 -22.20 -13.34 -0.26
N ILE A 49 -22.86 -13.99 0.71
CA ILE A 49 -24.04 -13.41 1.40
C ILE A 49 -23.67 -12.11 2.12
N VAL A 50 -22.57 -12.11 2.88
CA VAL A 50 -22.09 -10.90 3.56
C VAL A 50 -21.72 -9.80 2.56
N GLY A 51 -21.08 -10.16 1.43
CA GLY A 51 -20.76 -9.20 0.38
C GLY A 51 -22.00 -8.57 -0.27
N ILE A 52 -23.04 -9.36 -0.52
CA ILE A 52 -24.32 -8.88 -1.07
C ILE A 52 -25.05 -7.99 -0.04
N LEU A 53 -25.09 -8.40 1.24
CA LEU A 53 -25.70 -7.61 2.32
C LEU A 53 -24.99 -6.27 2.51
N LEU A 54 -23.66 -6.27 2.53
CA LEU A 54 -22.86 -5.03 2.59
C LEU A 54 -23.11 -4.13 1.39
N GLN A 55 -23.24 -4.71 0.19
CA GLN A 55 -23.57 -3.95 -1.02
C GLN A 55 -24.96 -3.30 -0.91
N GLN A 56 -25.95 -4.02 -0.41
CA GLN A 56 -27.30 -3.49 -0.19
C GLN A 56 -27.32 -2.38 0.88
N ILE A 57 -26.63 -2.56 1.99
CA ILE A 57 -26.49 -1.55 3.05
C ILE A 57 -25.82 -0.27 2.52
N ILE A 58 -24.83 -0.40 1.65
CA ILE A 58 -24.14 0.74 1.03
C ILE A 58 -25.04 1.48 0.04
N ILE A 59 -25.88 0.76 -0.69
CA ILE A 59 -26.80 1.34 -1.70
C ILE A 59 -28.01 2.00 -1.02
N GLN A 60 -28.56 1.39 0.03
CA GLN A 60 -29.77 1.87 0.69
C GLN A 60 -29.55 3.00 1.70
N ASN A 61 -28.39 3.04 2.36
CA ASN A 61 -28.05 4.11 3.28
C ASN A 61 -27.17 5.13 2.56
N ALA A 62 -27.52 6.41 2.67
CA ALA A 62 -26.70 7.53 2.20
C ALA A 62 -25.42 7.66 3.04
N ILE A 63 -24.50 6.70 2.90
CA ILE A 63 -23.22 6.73 3.59
C ILE A 63 -22.44 7.95 3.10
N PRO A 64 -21.94 8.81 3.98
CA PRO A 64 -21.13 9.95 3.58
C PRO A 64 -19.95 9.52 2.71
N LYS A 65 -19.70 10.23 1.60
CA LYS A 65 -18.62 9.90 0.66
C LYS A 65 -17.27 9.71 1.35
N GLN A 66 -16.99 10.52 2.35
CA GLN A 66 -15.74 10.44 3.13
C GLN A 66 -15.64 9.12 3.93
N MET A 67 -16.75 8.58 4.40
CA MET A 67 -16.76 7.29 5.09
C MET A 67 -16.47 6.13 4.11
N ILE A 68 -16.98 6.21 2.89
CA ILE A 68 -16.66 5.24 1.82
C ILE A 68 -15.15 5.27 1.51
N LEU A 69 -14.56 6.46 1.46
CA LEU A 69 -13.11 6.64 1.28
C LEU A 69 -12.32 5.97 2.39
N VAL A 70 -12.67 6.24 3.66
CA VAL A 70 -11.98 5.63 4.81
C VAL A 70 -12.12 4.11 4.79
N MET A 71 -13.30 3.60 4.54
CA MET A 71 -13.52 2.15 4.37
C MET A 71 -12.66 1.57 3.24
N GLY A 72 -12.58 2.26 2.09
CA GLY A 72 -11.73 1.86 0.98
C GLY A 72 -10.26 1.78 1.37
N ILE A 73 -9.74 2.76 2.13
CA ILE A 73 -8.36 2.78 2.62
C ILE A 73 -8.10 1.59 3.56
N VAL A 74 -9.00 1.32 4.50
CA VAL A 74 -8.88 0.20 5.43
C VAL A 74 -8.89 -1.14 4.69
N ILE A 75 -9.83 -1.32 3.76
CA ILE A 75 -9.92 -2.53 2.93
C ILE A 75 -8.65 -2.69 2.08
N GLY A 76 -8.18 -1.61 1.44
CA GLY A 76 -6.94 -1.61 0.68
C GLY A 76 -5.74 -2.04 1.53
N GLY A 77 -5.66 -1.56 2.77
CA GLY A 77 -4.64 -1.98 3.73
C GLY A 77 -4.70 -3.46 4.07
N ILE A 78 -5.90 -3.99 4.34
CA ILE A 78 -6.09 -5.43 4.62
C ILE A 78 -5.65 -6.27 3.42
N VAL A 79 -6.10 -5.93 2.22
CA VAL A 79 -5.75 -6.68 0.99
C VAL A 79 -4.26 -6.59 0.70
N GLY A 80 -3.65 -5.40 0.83
CA GLY A 80 -2.21 -5.22 0.67
C GLY A 80 -1.40 -6.04 1.68
N GLY A 81 -1.83 -6.09 2.94
CA GLY A 81 -1.22 -6.92 3.97
C GLY A 81 -1.29 -8.41 3.65
N LEU A 82 -2.46 -8.90 3.24
CA LEU A 82 -2.67 -10.31 2.85
C LEU A 82 -1.82 -10.68 1.63
N TYR A 83 -1.76 -9.79 0.65
CA TYR A 83 -0.93 -9.98 -0.54
C TYR A 83 0.57 -10.03 -0.19
N ALA A 84 1.02 -9.14 0.69
CA ALA A 84 2.39 -9.13 1.18
C ALA A 84 2.75 -10.37 2.01
N MET A 85 1.80 -11.03 2.68
CA MET A 85 2.05 -12.30 3.37
C MET A 85 2.51 -13.40 2.42
N ILE A 86 2.05 -13.42 1.18
CA ILE A 86 2.49 -14.39 0.15
C ILE A 86 3.97 -14.17 -0.13
N HIS A 87 4.37 -12.93 -0.38
CA HIS A 87 5.78 -12.57 -0.58
C HIS A 87 6.64 -12.85 0.67
N ALA A 88 6.14 -12.49 1.86
CA ALA A 88 6.82 -12.73 3.12
C ALA A 88 7.05 -14.24 3.35
N HIS A 89 6.06 -15.06 3.04
CA HIS A 89 6.20 -16.52 3.19
C HIS A 89 7.25 -17.08 2.22
N ALA A 90 7.19 -16.70 0.94
CA ALA A 90 8.13 -17.15 -0.06
C ALA A 90 9.58 -16.72 0.26
N SER A 91 9.79 -15.43 0.55
CA SER A 91 11.13 -14.88 0.75
C SER A 91 11.77 -15.21 2.10
N ILE A 92 10.96 -15.36 3.17
CA ILE A 92 11.48 -15.57 4.52
C ILE A 92 11.52 -17.05 4.90
N TYR A 93 10.42 -17.77 4.72
CA TYR A 93 10.33 -19.18 5.13
C TYR A 93 10.82 -20.15 4.06
N MET A 94 10.49 -19.90 2.79
CA MET A 94 10.95 -20.74 1.67
C MET A 94 12.33 -20.32 1.17
N LYS A 95 12.91 -19.21 1.70
CA LYS A 95 14.21 -18.66 1.28
C LYS A 95 14.30 -18.44 -0.24
N ALA A 96 13.16 -18.21 -0.90
CA ALA A 96 13.12 -17.88 -2.32
C ALA A 96 13.76 -16.50 -2.59
N ASP A 97 14.27 -16.34 -3.80
CA ASP A 97 14.81 -15.03 -4.22
C ASP A 97 13.72 -13.96 -4.13
N GLN A 98 14.07 -12.86 -3.45
CA GLN A 98 13.13 -11.77 -3.16
C GLN A 98 12.72 -11.04 -4.44
N ILE A 99 13.63 -10.89 -5.41
CA ILE A 99 13.38 -10.18 -6.67
C ILE A 99 12.42 -11.01 -7.52
N ILE A 100 12.67 -12.32 -7.65
CA ILE A 100 11.82 -13.23 -8.44
C ILE A 100 10.42 -13.27 -7.83
N SER A 101 10.30 -13.43 -6.52
CA SER A 101 9.01 -13.46 -5.83
C SER A 101 8.25 -12.13 -5.99
N ALA A 102 8.93 -10.99 -5.85
CA ALA A 102 8.32 -9.67 -6.04
C ALA A 102 7.88 -9.45 -7.49
N THR A 103 8.70 -9.84 -8.47
CA THR A 103 8.37 -9.71 -9.89
C THR A 103 7.15 -10.55 -10.27
N ALA A 104 7.09 -11.80 -9.79
CA ALA A 104 5.93 -12.67 -10.01
C ALA A 104 4.63 -12.04 -9.48
N LEU A 105 4.67 -11.47 -8.27
CA LEU A 105 3.53 -10.78 -7.68
C LEU A 105 3.18 -9.48 -8.42
N ASN A 106 4.16 -8.72 -8.87
CA ASN A 106 3.93 -7.51 -9.66
C ASN A 106 3.27 -7.80 -11.02
N LEU A 107 3.54 -8.95 -11.63
CA LEU A 107 2.85 -9.39 -12.86
C LEU A 107 1.46 -9.95 -12.56
N PHE A 108 1.32 -10.69 -11.46
CA PHE A 108 0.05 -11.30 -11.08
C PHE A 108 -1.01 -10.27 -10.69
N ALA A 109 -0.63 -9.21 -9.95
CA ALA A 109 -1.58 -8.22 -9.43
C ALA A 109 -2.41 -7.53 -10.52
N PRO A 110 -1.84 -6.95 -11.59
CA PRO A 110 -2.62 -6.32 -12.64
C PRO A 110 -3.42 -7.35 -13.45
N ALA A 111 -2.88 -8.54 -13.70
CA ALA A 111 -3.61 -9.60 -14.41
C ALA A 111 -4.87 -10.01 -13.63
N PHE A 112 -4.73 -10.23 -12.32
CA PHE A 112 -5.85 -10.56 -11.44
C PHE A 112 -6.88 -9.42 -11.35
N ALA A 113 -6.41 -8.18 -11.30
CA ALA A 113 -7.29 -7.01 -11.23
C ALA A 113 -8.08 -6.83 -12.54
N ILE A 114 -7.45 -7.00 -13.71
CA ILE A 114 -8.13 -6.95 -15.02
C ILE A 114 -9.16 -8.08 -15.12
N PHE A 115 -8.78 -9.29 -14.75
CA PHE A 115 -9.71 -10.43 -14.75
C PHE A 115 -10.94 -10.14 -13.89
N THR A 116 -10.71 -9.64 -12.68
CA THR A 116 -11.78 -9.30 -11.73
C THR A 116 -12.67 -8.16 -12.25
N ALA A 117 -12.09 -7.12 -12.84
CA ALA A 117 -12.83 -6.00 -13.41
C ALA A 117 -13.72 -6.47 -14.57
N ARG A 118 -13.19 -7.29 -15.47
CA ARG A 118 -13.96 -7.87 -16.59
C ARG A 118 -15.09 -8.78 -16.10
N PHE A 119 -14.84 -9.56 -15.06
CA PHE A 119 -15.85 -10.45 -14.49
C PHE A 119 -17.01 -9.69 -13.86
N ILE A 120 -16.74 -8.55 -13.19
CA ILE A 120 -17.77 -7.76 -12.48
C ILE A 120 -18.49 -6.81 -13.41
N GLN A 121 -17.75 -6.05 -14.23
CA GLN A 121 -18.29 -4.93 -15.02
C GLN A 121 -18.19 -5.11 -16.54
N ARG A 122 -17.72 -6.27 -17.01
CA ARG A 122 -17.46 -6.55 -18.43
C ARG A 122 -16.49 -5.56 -19.11
N GLY A 123 -15.78 -4.75 -18.32
CA GLY A 123 -14.81 -3.75 -18.76
C GLY A 123 -13.46 -3.89 -18.04
N GLN A 124 -12.42 -3.25 -18.57
CA GLN A 124 -11.09 -3.23 -17.93
C GLN A 124 -10.97 -2.10 -16.92
N GLN A 125 -11.74 -1.04 -17.10
CA GLN A 125 -11.73 0.16 -16.29
C GLN A 125 -12.96 0.17 -15.39
N ILE A 126 -12.80 0.63 -14.15
CA ILE A 126 -13.90 0.79 -13.21
C ILE A 126 -14.03 2.27 -12.91
N PRO A 127 -15.02 2.97 -13.55
CA PRO A 127 -15.27 4.37 -13.26
C PRO A 127 -15.86 4.51 -11.85
N PHE A 128 -15.44 5.52 -11.13
CA PHE A 128 -16.03 5.91 -9.87
C PHE A 128 -16.50 7.37 -9.95
N ASN A 129 -17.82 7.55 -10.06
CA ASN A 129 -18.44 8.86 -10.27
C ASN A 129 -18.46 9.74 -9.01
N SER A 130 -17.77 9.35 -7.95
CA SER A 130 -17.78 10.09 -6.70
C SER A 130 -16.55 10.96 -6.55
N SER A 131 -16.74 12.27 -6.56
CA SER A 131 -15.70 13.18 -6.12
C SER A 131 -15.57 13.11 -4.60
N PHE A 132 -14.40 12.66 -4.13
CA PHE A 132 -14.03 12.63 -2.72
C PHE A 132 -13.37 13.92 -2.26
N MET A 133 -13.28 14.92 -3.14
CA MET A 133 -12.69 16.22 -2.85
C MET A 133 -13.59 17.05 -1.95
N ILE A 134 -13.03 17.57 -0.88
CA ILE A 134 -13.67 18.52 0.03
C ILE A 134 -13.46 19.91 -0.56
N GLN A 135 -14.55 20.62 -0.88
CA GLN A 135 -14.46 21.94 -1.50
C GLN A 135 -13.85 22.95 -0.54
N LYS A 136 -14.29 22.97 0.71
CA LYS A 136 -13.77 23.86 1.74
C LYS A 136 -14.01 23.25 3.12
N VAL A 137 -12.97 23.27 3.95
CA VAL A 137 -13.10 22.85 5.36
C VAL A 137 -13.68 24.02 6.16
N PRO A 138 -14.78 23.85 6.91
CA PRO A 138 -15.36 24.92 7.71
C PRO A 138 -14.33 25.50 8.69
N VAL A 139 -14.36 26.82 8.89
CA VAL A 139 -13.48 27.59 9.78
C VAL A 139 -12.00 27.64 9.30
N LEU A 140 -11.37 26.51 9.01
CA LEU A 140 -9.96 26.48 8.60
C LEU A 140 -9.74 26.96 7.16
N GLY A 141 -10.74 26.77 6.30
CA GLY A 141 -10.71 27.26 4.91
C GLY A 141 -10.92 28.77 4.76
N ASP A 142 -11.27 29.47 5.84
CA ASP A 142 -11.46 30.93 5.83
C ASP A 142 -10.19 31.72 6.18
N ILE A 143 -9.12 31.00 6.59
CA ILE A 143 -7.84 31.63 6.92
C ILE A 143 -7.17 32.08 5.61
N PRO A 144 -6.83 33.38 5.46
CA PRO A 144 -6.20 33.86 4.23
C PRO A 144 -4.86 33.17 4.00
N VAL A 145 -4.59 32.81 2.74
CA VAL A 145 -3.39 32.08 2.24
C VAL A 145 -3.31 30.62 2.72
N ILE A 146 -3.35 30.35 4.02
CA ILE A 146 -3.24 28.99 4.59
C ILE A 146 -4.51 28.17 4.29
N GLY A 147 -5.68 28.82 4.37
CA GLY A 147 -6.97 28.19 4.03
C GLY A 147 -7.01 27.72 2.59
N ASP A 148 -6.58 28.57 1.66
CA ASP A 148 -6.57 28.24 0.24
C ASP A 148 -5.55 27.18 -0.13
N LEU A 149 -4.39 27.16 0.52
CA LEU A 149 -3.32 26.20 0.23
C LEU A 149 -3.60 24.79 0.80
N PHE A 150 -4.15 24.72 2.02
CA PHE A 150 -4.25 23.45 2.72
C PHE A 150 -5.67 22.98 3.01
N PHE A 151 -6.68 23.85 2.99
CA PHE A 151 -8.04 23.52 3.43
C PHE A 151 -9.13 23.76 2.39
N THR A 152 -8.74 24.17 1.16
CA THR A 152 -9.65 24.35 0.03
C THR A 152 -9.29 23.39 -1.09
N ARG A 153 -10.30 22.72 -1.68
CA ARG A 153 -10.16 21.70 -2.74
C ARG A 153 -9.20 20.57 -2.38
N VAL A 154 -9.31 20.05 -1.17
CA VAL A 154 -8.41 19.02 -0.63
C VAL A 154 -9.09 17.66 -0.56
N PHE A 155 -8.29 16.60 -0.62
CA PHE A 155 -8.73 15.24 -0.36
C PHE A 155 -8.47 14.87 1.09
N LEU A 156 -9.45 14.27 1.77
CA LEU A 156 -9.24 13.71 3.11
C LEU A 156 -8.08 12.70 3.14
N SER A 157 -7.87 12.00 2.04
CA SER A 157 -6.75 11.05 1.85
C SER A 157 -5.37 11.68 2.08
N PHE A 158 -5.19 12.97 1.80
CA PHE A 158 -3.93 13.69 2.08
C PHE A 158 -3.62 13.72 3.58
N TYR A 159 -4.60 14.09 4.40
CA TYR A 159 -4.42 14.11 5.86
C TYR A 159 -4.24 12.72 6.45
N ILE A 160 -4.97 11.73 5.92
CA ILE A 160 -4.79 10.32 6.30
C ILE A 160 -3.36 9.87 5.94
N GLY A 161 -2.84 10.24 4.78
CA GLY A 161 -1.46 9.96 4.38
C GLY A 161 -0.43 10.54 5.34
N LEU A 162 -0.60 11.80 5.77
CA LEU A 162 0.27 12.43 6.78
C LEU A 162 0.16 11.72 8.14
N ALA A 163 -1.05 11.35 8.56
CA ALA A 163 -1.26 10.61 9.81
C ALA A 163 -0.61 9.21 9.76
N LEU A 164 -0.72 8.50 8.64
CA LEU A 164 -0.04 7.22 8.42
C LEU A 164 1.49 7.36 8.48
N LEU A 165 2.04 8.42 7.89
CA LEU A 165 3.47 8.69 7.94
C LEU A 165 3.94 8.97 9.37
N ALA A 166 3.18 9.75 10.15
CA ALA A 166 3.45 9.96 11.57
C ALA A 166 3.34 8.65 12.37
N LEU A 167 2.37 7.81 12.08
CA LEU A 167 2.19 6.49 12.68
C LEU A 167 3.39 5.58 12.38
N ILE A 168 3.86 5.53 11.13
CA ILE A 168 5.05 4.76 10.74
C ILE A 168 6.27 5.26 11.50
N TRP A 169 6.44 6.58 11.61
CA TRP A 169 7.54 7.16 12.38
C TRP A 169 7.50 6.71 13.84
N LEU A 170 6.33 6.75 14.49
CA LEU A 170 6.15 6.28 15.87
C LEU A 170 6.46 4.79 15.99
N ILE A 171 5.97 3.95 15.08
CA ILE A 171 6.21 2.51 15.08
C ILE A 171 7.71 2.22 14.93
N VAL A 172 8.40 2.85 13.99
CA VAL A 172 9.80 2.55 13.67
C VAL A 172 10.77 3.14 14.70
N TYR A 173 10.49 4.35 15.23
CA TYR A 173 11.47 5.05 16.08
C TYR A 173 11.12 5.06 17.57
N LYS A 174 9.86 4.91 17.94
CA LYS A 174 9.42 5.01 19.33
C LYS A 174 8.93 3.70 19.93
N SER A 175 8.79 2.63 19.13
CA SER A 175 8.30 1.34 19.64
C SER A 175 9.44 0.32 19.85
N LYS A 176 9.19 -0.66 20.74
CA LYS A 176 10.07 -1.83 20.92
C LYS A 176 10.17 -2.67 19.63
N PHE A 177 9.11 -2.73 18.85
CA PHE A 177 9.10 -3.42 17.54
C PHE A 177 10.06 -2.74 16.56
N GLY A 178 10.02 -1.42 16.42
CA GLY A 178 10.91 -0.67 15.55
C GLY A 178 12.38 -0.74 15.96
N LEU A 179 12.67 -0.75 17.28
CA LEU A 179 14.02 -0.95 17.78
C LEU A 179 14.59 -2.30 17.33
N ARG A 180 13.83 -3.39 17.53
CA ARG A 180 14.22 -4.75 17.10
C ARG A 180 14.37 -4.85 15.59
N LEU A 181 13.47 -4.20 14.84
CA LEU A 181 13.51 -4.18 13.38
C LEU A 181 14.78 -3.51 12.85
N ARG A 182 15.16 -2.36 13.41
CA ARG A 182 16.40 -1.66 13.05
C ARG A 182 17.64 -2.47 13.41
N ALA A 183 17.69 -3.09 14.60
CA ALA A 183 18.77 -3.99 14.98
C ALA A 183 18.90 -5.17 14.01
N CYS A 184 17.78 -5.79 13.62
CA CYS A 184 17.74 -6.85 12.61
C CYS A 184 18.21 -6.36 11.21
N GLY A 185 17.96 -5.11 10.87
CA GLY A 185 18.43 -4.49 9.62
C GLY A 185 19.94 -4.25 9.58
N GLU A 186 20.57 -3.97 10.72
CA GLU A 186 22.01 -3.78 10.82
C GLU A 186 22.78 -5.12 10.92
N ASN A 187 22.37 -5.99 11.84
CA ASN A 187 22.99 -7.30 12.02
C ASN A 187 21.93 -8.32 12.52
N PRO A 188 21.38 -9.16 11.63
CA PRO A 188 20.38 -10.14 12.02
C PRO A 188 20.94 -11.23 12.94
N HIS A 189 22.22 -11.64 12.79
CA HIS A 189 22.83 -12.66 13.65
C HIS A 189 23.04 -12.17 15.07
N ALA A 190 23.47 -10.92 15.25
CA ALA A 190 23.58 -10.31 16.57
C ALA A 190 22.20 -10.15 17.24
N ALA A 191 21.16 -9.80 16.47
CA ALA A 191 19.81 -9.71 17.00
C ALA A 191 19.24 -11.09 17.40
N ASP A 192 19.55 -12.15 16.66
CA ASP A 192 19.17 -13.53 16.99
C ASP A 192 19.86 -14.01 18.28
N SER A 193 21.15 -13.68 18.48
CA SER A 193 21.90 -14.02 19.69
C SER A 193 21.31 -13.38 20.96
N LEU A 194 20.57 -12.27 20.82
CA LEU A 194 19.78 -11.64 21.89
C LEU A 194 18.38 -12.24 22.08
N GLY A 195 18.08 -13.37 21.42
CA GLY A 195 16.79 -14.06 21.53
C GLY A 195 15.67 -13.46 20.68
N ILE A 196 15.99 -12.60 19.71
CA ILE A 196 14.99 -12.04 18.80
C ILE A 196 14.73 -13.01 17.66
N ASN A 197 13.50 -13.50 17.52
CA ASN A 197 13.13 -14.35 16.39
C ASN A 197 13.06 -13.54 15.09
N ILE A 198 14.11 -13.65 14.27
CA ILE A 198 14.28 -12.88 13.03
C ILE A 198 13.21 -13.19 11.99
N TYR A 199 12.84 -14.48 11.82
CA TYR A 199 11.81 -14.90 10.87
C TYR A 199 10.46 -14.25 11.18
N LYS A 200 10.01 -14.31 12.44
CA LYS A 200 8.74 -13.70 12.87
C LYS A 200 8.78 -12.18 12.75
N LEU A 201 9.92 -11.57 13.07
CA LEU A 201 10.09 -10.12 13.01
C LEU A 201 10.02 -9.63 11.57
N ARG A 202 10.79 -10.24 10.65
CA ARG A 202 10.77 -9.89 9.22
C ARG A 202 9.39 -10.14 8.60
N PHE A 203 8.75 -11.26 8.92
CA PHE A 203 7.41 -11.56 8.42
C PHE A 203 6.39 -10.48 8.81
N LYS A 204 6.37 -10.06 10.08
CA LYS A 204 5.50 -8.98 10.55
C LYS A 204 5.82 -7.65 9.85
N ALA A 205 7.09 -7.34 9.66
CA ALA A 205 7.51 -6.10 9.00
C ALA A 205 7.07 -6.04 7.53
N VAL A 206 7.27 -7.12 6.78
CA VAL A 206 6.85 -7.21 5.37
C VAL A 206 5.33 -7.15 5.25
N THR A 207 4.60 -7.86 6.12
CA THR A 207 3.13 -7.79 6.15
C THR A 207 2.65 -6.37 6.43
N LEU A 208 3.23 -5.71 7.43
CA LEU A 208 2.87 -4.33 7.79
C LEU A 208 3.20 -3.34 6.66
N SER A 209 4.34 -3.55 5.97
CA SER A 209 4.67 -2.78 4.76
C SER A 209 3.60 -2.93 3.68
N GLY A 210 3.10 -4.14 3.46
CA GLY A 210 1.99 -4.38 2.52
C GLY A 210 0.69 -3.70 2.92
N VAL A 211 0.38 -3.63 4.22
CA VAL A 211 -0.78 -2.87 4.72
C VAL A 211 -0.66 -1.39 4.34
N PHE A 212 0.48 -0.77 4.61
CA PHE A 212 0.69 0.64 4.26
C PHE A 212 0.73 0.87 2.75
N ALA A 213 1.31 -0.06 1.98
CA ALA A 213 1.31 0.02 0.53
C ALA A 213 -0.11 -0.06 -0.06
N GLY A 214 -0.95 -0.95 0.47
CA GLY A 214 -2.35 -1.07 0.07
C GLY A 214 -3.18 0.19 0.39
N MET A 215 -2.99 0.77 1.58
CA MET A 215 -3.59 2.06 1.94
C MET A 215 -3.13 3.18 1.00
N GLY A 216 -1.83 3.25 0.74
CA GLY A 216 -1.23 4.22 -0.17
C GLY A 216 -1.74 4.08 -1.61
N GLY A 217 -1.97 2.85 -2.08
CA GLY A 217 -2.56 2.59 -3.40
C GLY A 217 -3.96 3.17 -3.55
N VAL A 218 -4.82 3.01 -2.55
CA VAL A 218 -6.17 3.61 -2.55
C VAL A 218 -6.11 5.14 -2.52
N ILE A 219 -5.25 5.70 -1.66
CA ILE A 219 -5.01 7.15 -1.57
C ILE A 219 -4.55 7.69 -2.93
N PHE A 220 -3.63 7.00 -3.59
CA PHE A 220 -3.12 7.37 -4.90
C PHE A 220 -4.24 7.40 -5.95
N VAL A 221 -4.97 6.31 -6.12
CA VAL A 221 -6.01 6.20 -7.15
C VAL A 221 -7.09 7.28 -6.98
N ILE A 222 -7.57 7.51 -5.75
CA ILE A 222 -8.63 8.49 -5.47
C ILE A 222 -8.17 9.92 -5.73
N SER A 223 -6.88 10.22 -5.48
CA SER A 223 -6.34 11.57 -5.65
C SER A 223 -5.93 11.91 -7.08
N THR A 224 -5.64 10.88 -7.91
CA THR A 224 -5.05 11.09 -9.25
C THR A 224 -5.95 10.70 -10.41
N SER A 225 -7.00 9.92 -10.16
CA SER A 225 -7.83 9.36 -11.23
C SER A 225 -9.31 9.44 -10.88
N THR A 226 -10.15 9.49 -11.91
CA THR A 226 -11.61 9.35 -11.81
C THR A 226 -12.07 7.93 -12.11
N GLU A 227 -11.14 7.06 -12.52
CA GLU A 227 -11.37 5.67 -12.83
C GLU A 227 -10.17 4.82 -12.42
N PHE A 228 -10.42 3.55 -12.16
CA PHE A 228 -9.37 2.58 -11.87
C PHE A 228 -8.90 1.93 -13.17
N ASN A 229 -7.67 2.24 -13.58
CA ASN A 229 -7.05 1.77 -14.83
C ASN A 229 -6.08 0.60 -14.64
N VAL A 230 -6.14 -0.08 -13.50
CA VAL A 230 -5.27 -1.24 -13.18
C VAL A 230 -3.77 -0.95 -13.22
N THR A 231 -3.38 0.31 -13.16
CA THR A 231 -1.97 0.70 -13.16
C THR A 231 -1.66 1.64 -12.00
N VAL A 232 -0.45 1.53 -11.49
CA VAL A 232 0.13 2.50 -10.54
C VAL A 232 1.08 3.48 -11.23
N ALA A 233 1.09 3.51 -12.58
CA ALA A 233 1.82 4.48 -13.40
C ALA A 233 3.28 4.71 -12.96
N GLY A 234 3.98 3.65 -12.54
CA GLY A 234 5.39 3.73 -12.10
C GLY A 234 5.63 4.37 -10.73
N PHE A 235 4.59 4.77 -9.98
CA PHE A 235 4.75 5.40 -8.65
C PHE A 235 5.45 4.51 -7.61
N GLY A 236 5.44 3.17 -7.80
CA GLY A 236 6.23 2.26 -6.97
C GLY A 236 7.74 2.52 -7.09
N PHE A 237 8.24 2.70 -8.32
CA PHE A 237 9.65 3.06 -8.57
C PHE A 237 9.98 4.46 -8.05
N LEU A 238 9.07 5.43 -8.22
CA LEU A 238 9.22 6.76 -7.67
C LEU A 238 9.30 6.73 -6.13
N ALA A 239 8.51 5.87 -5.47
CA ALA A 239 8.56 5.70 -4.03
C ALA A 239 9.92 5.15 -3.55
N ILE A 240 10.54 4.23 -4.30
CA ILE A 240 11.89 3.75 -4.02
C ILE A 240 12.91 4.90 -4.17
N ALA A 241 12.79 5.71 -5.22
CA ALA A 241 13.64 6.88 -5.41
C ALA A 241 13.49 7.88 -4.23
N VAL A 242 12.27 8.17 -3.80
CA VAL A 242 11.97 9.01 -2.64
C VAL A 242 12.58 8.43 -1.35
N LEU A 243 12.53 7.11 -1.15
CA LEU A 243 13.14 6.43 0.00
C LEU A 243 14.66 6.59 0.02
N ILE A 244 15.33 6.34 -1.11
CA ILE A 244 16.78 6.45 -1.26
C ILE A 244 17.20 7.91 -1.08
N PHE A 245 16.53 8.85 -1.74
CA PHE A 245 16.78 10.27 -1.62
C PHE A 245 16.55 10.80 -0.19
N GLY A 246 15.50 10.33 0.47
CA GLY A 246 15.22 10.60 1.88
C GLY A 246 16.21 9.97 2.84
N ASN A 247 17.23 9.26 2.34
CA ASN A 247 18.30 8.61 3.10
C ASN A 247 17.77 7.69 4.20
N TRP A 248 16.68 6.95 3.91
CA TRP A 248 16.04 5.98 4.80
C TRP A 248 15.53 6.61 6.12
N ARG A 249 15.33 7.93 6.14
CA ARG A 249 14.85 8.68 7.31
C ARG A 249 13.49 9.30 7.01
N PRO A 250 12.50 9.22 7.92
CA PRO A 250 11.17 9.78 7.68
C PRO A 250 11.17 11.27 7.34
N SER A 251 11.99 12.07 8.02
CA SER A 251 12.12 13.50 7.68
C SER A 251 12.65 13.74 6.27
N GLY A 252 13.67 12.98 5.87
CA GLY A 252 14.20 13.03 4.51
C GLY A 252 13.18 12.57 3.48
N ILE A 253 12.39 11.55 3.79
CA ILE A 253 11.31 11.05 2.91
C ILE A 253 10.24 12.12 2.69
N ILE A 254 9.88 12.91 3.72
CA ILE A 254 8.93 14.03 3.58
C ILE A 254 9.47 15.05 2.58
N PHE A 255 10.71 15.51 2.76
CA PHE A 255 11.33 16.49 1.86
C PHE A 255 11.48 15.95 0.44
N ALA A 256 11.90 14.69 0.31
CA ALA A 256 11.98 14.01 -0.99
C ALA A 256 10.60 13.92 -1.67
N ALA A 257 9.57 13.52 -0.93
CA ALA A 257 8.20 13.41 -1.46
C ALA A 257 7.65 14.77 -1.90
N LEU A 258 7.89 15.83 -1.13
CA LEU A 258 7.51 17.19 -1.51
C LEU A 258 8.25 17.65 -2.76
N PHE A 259 9.56 17.39 -2.85
CA PHE A 259 10.37 17.75 -4.01
C PHE A 259 9.88 17.03 -5.27
N PHE A 260 9.71 15.70 -5.23
CA PHE A 260 9.23 14.94 -6.38
C PHE A 260 7.77 15.27 -6.73
N GLY A 261 6.93 15.51 -5.72
CA GLY A 261 5.56 15.98 -5.92
C GLY A 261 5.52 17.32 -6.64
N PHE A 262 6.35 18.27 -6.21
CA PHE A 262 6.50 19.58 -6.86
C PHE A 262 6.96 19.45 -8.32
N MET A 263 8.02 18.66 -8.58
CA MET A 263 8.52 18.43 -9.93
C MET A 263 7.46 17.81 -10.85
N LYS A 264 6.68 16.86 -10.30
CA LYS A 264 5.62 16.20 -11.06
C LYS A 264 4.44 17.13 -11.33
N THR A 265 4.08 17.99 -10.38
CA THR A 265 3.03 19.01 -10.58
C THR A 265 3.49 20.05 -11.61
N LEU A 266 4.73 20.47 -11.53
CA LEU A 266 5.32 21.40 -12.51
C LEU A 266 5.29 20.80 -13.92
N ALA A 267 5.67 19.52 -14.05
CA ALA A 267 5.58 18.80 -15.32
C ALA A 267 4.15 18.64 -15.84
N ALA A 268 3.17 18.43 -14.95
CA ALA A 268 1.76 18.30 -15.35
C ALA A 268 1.10 19.64 -15.72
N SER A 269 1.60 20.75 -15.16
CA SER A 269 1.03 22.09 -15.33
C SER A 269 1.79 22.96 -16.33
N TYR A 270 2.61 22.38 -17.20
CA TYR A 270 3.48 23.13 -18.11
C TYR A 270 2.72 24.10 -19.02
N THR A 271 1.52 23.73 -19.51
CA THR A 271 0.68 24.58 -20.34
C THR A 271 0.08 25.77 -19.57
N THR A 272 0.01 25.71 -18.25
CA THR A 272 -0.56 26.78 -17.41
C THR A 272 0.51 27.81 -17.02
N ILE A 273 1.78 27.45 -17.15
CA ILE A 273 2.90 28.32 -16.80
C ILE A 273 3.44 28.96 -18.09
N PRO A 274 3.22 30.30 -18.31
CA PRO A 274 3.55 30.95 -19.57
C PRO A 274 5.01 30.77 -19.99
N PHE A 275 5.93 30.73 -19.02
CA PHE A 275 7.35 30.52 -19.28
C PHE A 275 7.63 29.12 -19.89
N LEU A 276 6.96 28.09 -19.42
CA LEU A 276 7.15 26.73 -19.90
C LEU A 276 6.43 26.50 -21.24
N ASP A 277 5.23 27.05 -21.38
CA ASP A 277 4.45 26.95 -22.62
C ASP A 277 5.18 27.60 -23.80
N ASN A 278 5.80 28.76 -23.59
CA ASN A 278 6.58 29.47 -24.60
C ASN A 278 7.83 28.73 -25.08
N LEU A 279 8.31 27.70 -24.38
CA LEU A 279 9.42 26.88 -24.82
C LEU A 279 9.07 25.95 -25.99
N GLY A 280 7.77 25.76 -26.27
CA GLY A 280 7.29 24.97 -27.40
C GLY A 280 7.70 23.50 -27.37
N LEU A 281 8.10 22.98 -26.18
CA LEU A 281 8.52 21.60 -26.02
C LEU A 281 7.29 20.68 -25.94
N GLN A 282 7.43 19.46 -26.44
CA GLN A 282 6.39 18.43 -26.32
C GLN A 282 6.22 17.99 -24.87
N LYS A 283 5.03 17.53 -24.51
CA LYS A 283 4.66 17.10 -23.15
C LYS A 283 5.64 16.11 -22.55
N GLU A 284 6.14 15.20 -23.36
CA GLU A 284 7.05 14.12 -22.98
C GLU A 284 8.35 14.65 -22.36
N TYR A 285 8.86 15.79 -22.82
CA TYR A 285 10.06 16.42 -22.24
C TYR A 285 9.82 16.91 -20.83
N TYR A 286 8.63 17.46 -20.54
CA TYR A 286 8.26 17.88 -19.18
C TYR A 286 8.06 16.69 -18.26
N GLU A 287 7.51 15.58 -18.76
CA GLU A 287 7.36 14.34 -17.99
C GLU A 287 8.70 13.70 -17.62
N LEU A 288 9.80 14.01 -18.33
CA LEU A 288 11.15 13.55 -17.98
C LEU A 288 11.76 14.33 -16.80
N ILE A 289 11.27 15.53 -16.46
CA ILE A 289 11.86 16.38 -15.41
C ILE A 289 12.06 15.65 -14.08
N PRO A 290 11.05 14.93 -13.51
CA PRO A 290 11.25 14.20 -12.27
C PRO A 290 12.33 13.11 -12.36
N TYR A 291 12.44 12.45 -13.48
CA TYR A 291 13.42 11.37 -13.70
C TYR A 291 14.84 11.91 -13.84
N ILE A 292 15.01 12.99 -14.60
CA ILE A 292 16.30 13.69 -14.72
C ILE A 292 16.75 14.23 -13.36
N ALA A 293 15.85 14.89 -12.63
CA ALA A 293 16.12 15.34 -11.28
C ALA A 293 16.53 14.20 -10.35
N THR A 294 15.91 13.02 -10.47
CA THR A 294 16.29 11.81 -9.73
C THR A 294 17.73 11.40 -10.02
N ILE A 295 18.10 11.33 -11.29
CA ILE A 295 19.45 10.92 -11.72
C ILE A 295 20.49 11.90 -11.16
N ILE A 296 20.26 13.21 -11.33
CA ILE A 296 21.16 14.26 -10.83
C ILE A 296 21.34 14.12 -9.30
N ILE A 297 20.24 14.02 -8.57
CA ILE A 297 20.29 13.93 -7.11
C ILE A 297 20.99 12.64 -6.66
N LEU A 298 20.68 11.51 -7.26
CA LEU A 298 21.35 10.24 -6.94
C LEU A 298 22.85 10.32 -7.20
N ALA A 299 23.29 10.98 -8.28
CA ALA A 299 24.70 11.15 -8.58
C ALA A 299 25.45 11.92 -7.46
N PHE A 300 24.82 12.94 -6.88
CA PHE A 300 25.45 13.77 -5.85
C PHE A 300 25.26 13.19 -4.42
N PHE A 301 24.14 12.56 -4.09
CA PHE A 301 23.78 12.16 -2.74
C PHE A 301 23.94 10.67 -2.44
N SER A 302 24.19 9.83 -3.43
CA SER A 302 24.26 8.36 -3.26
C SER A 302 25.43 7.91 -2.37
N LYS A 303 26.52 8.64 -2.29
CA LYS A 303 27.72 8.29 -1.49
C LYS A 303 27.46 8.18 0.01
N ASN A 304 26.45 8.85 0.54
CA ASN A 304 26.13 8.88 1.98
C ASN A 304 24.85 8.09 2.33
N SER A 305 24.43 7.15 1.48
CA SER A 305 23.22 6.35 1.74
C SER A 305 23.40 5.50 3.01
N ARG A 306 22.41 5.60 3.91
CA ARG A 306 22.34 4.86 5.18
C ARG A 306 21.40 3.66 5.08
N ALA A 307 21.47 2.94 3.97
CA ALA A 307 20.70 1.69 3.83
C ALA A 307 21.07 0.70 4.93
N PRO A 308 20.13 -0.07 5.46
CA PRO A 308 20.43 -1.15 6.40
C PRO A 308 21.43 -2.15 5.80
N LYS A 309 22.45 -2.57 6.56
CA LYS A 309 23.53 -3.44 6.05
C LYS A 309 23.03 -4.82 5.58
N ALA A 310 21.99 -5.35 6.22
CA ALA A 310 21.37 -6.63 5.87
C ALA A 310 20.21 -6.49 4.88
N LEU A 311 20.12 -5.36 4.14
CA LEU A 311 19.11 -5.16 3.11
C LEU A 311 19.25 -6.21 1.99
N GLY A 312 18.16 -6.91 1.64
CA GLY A 312 18.14 -7.93 0.60
C GLY A 312 18.82 -9.25 0.97
N GLN A 313 19.45 -9.36 2.16
CA GLN A 313 20.11 -10.58 2.57
C GLN A 313 19.12 -11.62 3.11
N ILE A 314 19.22 -12.83 2.57
CA ILE A 314 18.50 -14.00 3.09
C ILE A 314 19.13 -14.37 4.44
N TYR A 315 18.29 -14.41 5.48
CA TYR A 315 18.76 -14.81 6.81
C TYR A 315 18.71 -16.34 6.93
N ASP A 316 19.83 -16.92 7.35
CA ASP A 316 19.95 -18.34 7.66
C ASP A 316 20.59 -18.53 9.04
N GLN A 317 19.83 -19.10 9.96
CA GLN A 317 20.28 -19.34 11.33
C GLN A 317 21.45 -20.36 11.41
N GLY A 318 21.56 -21.26 10.44
CA GLY A 318 22.62 -22.26 10.37
C GLY A 318 23.95 -21.75 9.82
N LYS A 319 24.00 -20.55 9.26
CA LYS A 319 25.21 -19.91 8.75
C LYS A 319 25.69 -18.86 9.75
N ARG A 320 26.26 -19.32 10.87
CA ARG A 320 26.96 -18.48 11.82
C ARG A 320 28.43 -18.32 11.46
#